data_20b8df5e61ed2ff43e16b6aa85afd5fd
#
_entry.id   20b8df5e61ed2ff43e16b6aa85afd5fd
#
_cell.length_a   1.000
_cell.length_b   1.000
_cell.length_c   1.000
_cell.angle_alpha   90.00
_cell.angle_beta   90.00
_cell.angle_gamma   90.00
#
_symmetry.space_group_name_H-M   'P 1'
#
loop_
_entity.id
_entity.type
_entity.pdbx_description
1 polymer ?
#
loop_
_entity_poly.entity_id
_entity_poly.type
_entity_poly.pdbx_seq_one_letter_code
_entity_poly.pdbx_strand_id
1 'polypeptide(L)'
;MYNDTIYQNIAFGCKNPKVEDVMHAADVANAHNFISRLPDGYDTVLGERGVGLSGGERQRLSIARAVLKKPNILFFDEATASVDSETEHLIQESIEKLIAGRTTLMVAHRLSTLRKANKIIVVDRGKILEMGTPEELLEKKGKYYKLVQIQTMSDEVQKQKKEERFS
;
A
#
# COMPACT_ATOMS: atom_id res chain seq x y z
N MET A 1 -10.77 10.18 -3.45
CA MET A 1 -11.06 10.34 -4.88
C MET A 1 -12.03 11.50 -5.03
N TYR A 2 -11.90 12.26 -6.11
CA TYR A 2 -12.75 13.41 -6.44
C TYR A 2 -13.74 13.00 -7.52
N ASN A 3 -14.85 13.68 -7.58
CA ASN A 3 -15.84 13.53 -8.65
C ASN A 3 -15.29 14.16 -9.94
N ASP A 4 -14.45 13.42 -10.63
CA ASP A 4 -13.71 13.82 -11.83
C ASP A 4 -13.20 12.58 -12.55
N THR A 5 -12.59 12.74 -13.72
CA THR A 5 -12.02 11.62 -14.49
C THR A 5 -10.90 10.91 -13.72
N ILE A 6 -10.61 9.66 -14.09
CA ILE A 6 -9.46 8.92 -13.57
C ILE A 6 -8.17 9.69 -13.85
N TYR A 7 -8.03 10.24 -15.06
CA TYR A 7 -6.89 11.09 -15.41
C TYR A 7 -6.71 12.24 -14.42
N GLN A 8 -7.74 13.04 -14.17
CA GLN A 8 -7.68 14.17 -13.25
C GLN A 8 -7.44 13.74 -11.80
N ASN A 9 -7.98 12.59 -11.41
CA ASN A 9 -7.72 12.03 -10.10
C ASN A 9 -6.25 11.64 -9.90
N ILE A 10 -5.57 11.09 -10.91
CA ILE A 10 -4.13 10.79 -10.84
C ILE A 10 -3.32 12.10 -10.92
N ALA A 11 -3.69 13.00 -11.82
CA ALA A 11 -3.03 14.28 -12.06
C ALA A 11 -3.20 15.30 -10.93
N PHE A 12 -4.06 15.02 -9.95
CA PHE A 12 -4.43 15.96 -8.90
C PHE A 12 -3.22 16.55 -8.17
N GLY A 13 -3.13 17.90 -8.22
CA GLY A 13 -2.06 18.67 -7.60
C GLY A 13 -0.75 18.72 -8.41
N CYS A 14 -0.75 18.23 -9.64
CA CYS A 14 0.32 18.43 -10.61
C CYS A 14 -0.05 19.56 -11.60
N LYS A 15 0.90 20.42 -11.96
CA LYS A 15 0.69 21.46 -12.96
C LYS A 15 0.97 20.87 -14.36
N ASN A 16 -0.07 20.81 -15.19
CA ASN A 16 0.03 20.39 -16.60
C ASN A 16 0.84 19.09 -16.81
N PRO A 17 0.47 17.96 -16.17
CA PRO A 17 1.17 16.71 -16.38
C PRO A 17 0.93 16.24 -17.82
N LYS A 18 1.98 15.67 -18.44
CA LYS A 18 1.83 15.03 -19.74
C LYS A 18 1.02 13.75 -19.61
N VAL A 19 0.29 13.40 -20.66
CA VAL A 19 -0.51 12.16 -20.69
C VAL A 19 0.38 10.94 -20.45
N GLU A 20 1.56 10.93 -21.06
CA GLU A 20 2.55 9.85 -20.92
C GLU A 20 3.01 9.68 -19.46
N ASP A 21 3.20 10.79 -18.72
CA ASP A 21 3.60 10.75 -17.31
C ASP A 21 2.48 10.15 -16.42
N VAL A 22 1.24 10.51 -16.72
CA VAL A 22 0.06 9.97 -16.02
C VAL A 22 -0.11 8.47 -16.28
N MET A 23 0.03 8.06 -17.55
CA MET A 23 -0.05 6.65 -17.94
C MET A 23 1.09 5.84 -17.32
N HIS A 24 2.32 6.36 -17.33
CA HIS A 24 3.46 5.73 -16.68
C HIS A 24 3.25 5.59 -15.16
N ALA A 25 2.73 6.63 -14.51
CA ALA A 25 2.43 6.56 -13.08
C ALA A 25 1.36 5.50 -12.77
N ALA A 26 0.35 5.36 -13.62
CA ALA A 26 -0.67 4.31 -13.51
C ALA A 26 -0.08 2.91 -13.73
N ASP A 27 0.86 2.76 -14.66
CA ASP A 27 1.54 1.48 -14.92
C ASP A 27 2.39 1.05 -13.73
N VAL A 28 3.22 1.94 -13.17
CA VAL A 28 4.01 1.69 -11.96
C VAL A 28 3.13 1.28 -10.78
N ALA A 29 1.93 1.87 -10.68
CA ALA A 29 0.95 1.55 -9.65
C ALA A 29 0.10 0.30 -9.95
N ASN A 30 0.40 -0.47 -11.00
CA ASN A 30 -0.41 -1.59 -11.48
C ASN A 30 -1.89 -1.21 -11.72
N ALA A 31 -2.15 0.05 -12.07
CA ALA A 31 -3.50 0.58 -12.31
C ALA A 31 -3.87 0.60 -13.80
N HIS A 32 -2.91 0.71 -14.70
CA HIS A 32 -3.14 0.86 -16.15
C HIS A 32 -4.06 -0.24 -16.71
N ASN A 33 -3.82 -1.49 -16.33
CA ASN A 33 -4.56 -2.63 -16.87
C ASN A 33 -6.06 -2.58 -16.55
N PHE A 34 -6.46 -2.22 -15.34
CA PHE A 34 -7.88 -2.11 -15.03
C PHE A 34 -8.50 -0.86 -15.65
N ILE A 35 -7.76 0.27 -15.70
CA ILE A 35 -8.22 1.51 -16.33
C ILE A 35 -8.54 1.27 -17.82
N SER A 36 -7.65 0.59 -18.53
CA SER A 36 -7.81 0.31 -19.98
C SER A 36 -8.98 -0.63 -20.31
N ARG A 37 -9.51 -1.35 -19.31
CA ARG A 37 -10.70 -2.21 -19.48
C ARG A 37 -12.01 -1.46 -19.25
N LEU A 38 -11.97 -0.25 -18.71
CA LEU A 38 -13.16 0.58 -18.56
C LEU A 38 -13.58 1.15 -19.92
N PRO A 39 -14.89 1.32 -20.18
CA PRO A 39 -15.39 1.81 -21.46
C PRO A 39 -14.74 3.13 -21.91
N ASP A 40 -14.59 4.07 -20.98
CA ASP A 40 -14.01 5.39 -21.23
C ASP A 40 -12.53 5.49 -20.77
N GLY A 41 -11.90 4.37 -20.36
CA GLY A 41 -10.51 4.35 -19.95
C GLY A 41 -10.17 5.42 -18.90
N TYR A 42 -9.18 6.25 -19.20
CA TYR A 42 -8.75 7.36 -18.34
C TYR A 42 -9.77 8.50 -18.21
N ASP A 43 -10.70 8.62 -19.15
CA ASP A 43 -11.77 9.62 -19.14
C ASP A 43 -13.00 9.17 -18.34
N THR A 44 -12.97 7.94 -17.79
CA THR A 44 -14.01 7.44 -16.90
C THR A 44 -14.17 8.36 -15.71
N VAL A 45 -15.37 8.93 -15.53
CA VAL A 45 -15.69 9.80 -14.41
C VAL A 45 -15.99 8.96 -13.18
N LEU A 46 -15.24 9.21 -12.10
CA LEU A 46 -15.46 8.59 -10.81
C LEU A 46 -16.49 9.40 -10.02
N GLY A 47 -17.46 8.72 -9.42
CA GLY A 47 -18.34 9.33 -8.45
C GLY A 47 -17.61 9.75 -7.18
N GLU A 48 -18.33 10.42 -6.27
CA GLU A 48 -17.78 10.81 -4.97
C GLU A 48 -17.13 9.61 -4.28
N ARG A 49 -15.94 9.83 -3.72
CA ARG A 49 -15.11 8.80 -3.05
C ARG A 49 -14.71 7.61 -3.94
N GLY A 50 -14.84 7.71 -5.28
CA GLY A 50 -14.49 6.64 -6.21
C GLY A 50 -15.55 5.53 -6.26
N VAL A 51 -16.82 5.90 -6.21
CA VAL A 51 -17.93 4.97 -6.44
C VAL A 51 -17.74 4.28 -7.80
N GLY A 52 -17.91 2.94 -7.82
CA GLY A 52 -17.69 2.11 -9.00
C GLY A 52 -16.33 1.40 -9.05
N LEU A 53 -15.37 1.78 -8.16
CA LEU A 53 -14.10 1.09 -8.01
C LEU A 53 -14.06 0.22 -6.76
N SER A 54 -13.36 -0.92 -6.84
CA SER A 54 -13.00 -1.73 -5.68
C SER A 54 -12.04 -0.99 -4.74
N GLY A 55 -11.88 -1.48 -3.52
CA GLY A 55 -10.92 -0.93 -2.55
C GLY A 55 -9.48 -0.93 -3.08
N GLY A 56 -9.08 -2.02 -3.72
CA GLY A 56 -7.75 -2.17 -4.31
C GLY A 56 -7.51 -1.25 -5.52
N GLU A 57 -8.51 -1.03 -6.37
CA GLU A 57 -8.41 -0.09 -7.48
C GLU A 57 -8.25 1.34 -7.00
N ARG A 58 -9.03 1.77 -6.00
CA ARG A 58 -8.87 3.08 -5.38
C ARG A 58 -7.48 3.28 -4.77
N GLN A 59 -6.94 2.24 -4.14
CA GLN A 59 -5.61 2.30 -3.54
C GLN A 59 -4.53 2.43 -4.62
N ARG A 60 -4.60 1.65 -5.71
CA ARG A 60 -3.68 1.77 -6.83
C ARG A 60 -3.73 3.16 -7.50
N LEU A 61 -4.90 3.76 -7.64
CA LEU A 61 -4.99 5.16 -8.12
C LEU A 61 -4.34 6.15 -7.15
N SER A 62 -4.44 5.92 -5.85
CA SER A 62 -3.75 6.76 -4.85
C SER A 62 -2.23 6.61 -4.94
N ILE A 63 -1.73 5.39 -5.20
CA ILE A 63 -0.31 5.13 -5.45
C ILE A 63 0.13 5.82 -6.75
N ALA A 64 -0.64 5.71 -7.84
CA ALA A 64 -0.34 6.39 -9.11
C ALA A 64 -0.19 7.90 -8.94
N ARG A 65 -1.08 8.53 -8.17
CA ARG A 65 -0.98 9.95 -7.78
C ARG A 65 0.33 10.26 -7.06
N ALA A 66 0.76 9.40 -6.13
CA ALA A 66 2.02 9.57 -5.40
C ALA A 66 3.23 9.37 -6.33
N VAL A 67 3.19 8.41 -7.25
CA VAL A 67 4.23 8.18 -8.26
C VAL A 67 4.42 9.42 -9.13
N LEU A 68 3.31 9.99 -9.64
CA LEU A 68 3.34 11.17 -10.51
C LEU A 68 3.93 12.40 -9.81
N LYS A 69 3.61 12.59 -8.53
CA LYS A 69 4.10 13.73 -7.72
C LYS A 69 5.59 13.65 -7.37
N LYS A 70 6.19 12.48 -7.41
CA LYS A 70 7.61 12.23 -7.08
C LYS A 70 8.06 12.86 -5.74
N PRO A 71 7.34 12.65 -4.63
CA PRO A 71 7.72 13.26 -3.35
C PRO A 71 9.01 12.66 -2.80
N ASN A 72 9.80 13.45 -2.05
CA ASN A 72 11.00 12.96 -1.38
C ASN A 72 10.68 12.17 -0.11
N ILE A 73 9.57 12.49 0.54
CA ILE A 73 9.11 11.86 1.78
C ILE A 73 7.72 11.27 1.54
N LEU A 74 7.54 10.01 1.90
CA LEU A 74 6.29 9.28 1.81
C LEU A 74 5.78 8.96 3.21
N PHE A 75 4.48 9.15 3.40
CA PHE A 75 3.79 8.68 4.59
C PHE A 75 2.69 7.71 4.18
N PHE A 76 2.77 6.48 4.68
CA PHE A 76 1.74 5.48 4.50
C PHE A 76 1.03 5.21 5.82
N ASP A 77 -0.28 5.41 5.81
CA ASP A 77 -1.18 4.90 6.84
C ASP A 77 -1.87 3.68 6.24
N GLU A 78 -1.53 2.50 6.74
CA GLU A 78 -1.93 1.23 6.14
C GLU A 78 -3.42 0.98 6.34
N ALA A 79 -4.20 1.26 5.31
CA ALA A 79 -5.61 0.87 5.21
C ALA A 79 -5.80 -0.28 4.19
N THR A 80 -5.16 -1.43 4.42
CA THR A 80 -5.29 -2.62 3.55
C THR A 80 -6.38 -3.60 4.03
N ALA A 81 -7.42 -3.12 4.71
CA ALA A 81 -8.53 -3.93 5.11
C ALA A 81 -9.37 -4.36 3.88
N SER A 82 -9.51 -5.68 3.66
CA SER A 82 -10.47 -6.30 2.74
C SER A 82 -10.13 -6.25 1.25
N VAL A 83 -8.88 -6.53 0.89
CA VAL A 83 -8.46 -6.75 -0.50
C VAL A 83 -8.12 -8.24 -0.68
N ASP A 84 -8.47 -8.82 -1.81
CA ASP A 84 -8.08 -10.21 -2.14
C ASP A 84 -6.55 -10.35 -2.29
N SER A 85 -6.04 -11.57 -2.17
CA SER A 85 -4.59 -11.82 -2.11
C SER A 85 -3.85 -11.42 -3.39
N GLU A 86 -4.48 -11.51 -4.57
CA GLU A 86 -3.87 -11.15 -5.85
C GLU A 86 -3.73 -9.62 -5.94
N THR A 87 -4.81 -8.91 -5.66
CA THR A 87 -4.81 -7.44 -5.63
C THR A 87 -3.85 -6.90 -4.56
N GLU A 88 -3.76 -7.57 -3.40
CA GLU A 88 -2.80 -7.20 -2.36
C GLU A 88 -1.35 -7.31 -2.85
N HIS A 89 -1.01 -8.37 -3.60
CA HIS A 89 0.33 -8.55 -4.18
C HIS A 89 0.67 -7.40 -5.14
N LEU A 90 -0.26 -7.02 -6.03
CA LEU A 90 -0.08 -5.90 -6.95
C LEU A 90 0.12 -4.56 -6.23
N ILE A 91 -0.60 -4.33 -5.14
CA ILE A 91 -0.45 -3.13 -4.31
C ILE A 91 0.94 -3.12 -3.66
N GLN A 92 1.37 -4.25 -3.09
CA GLN A 92 2.66 -4.36 -2.42
C GLN A 92 3.82 -4.12 -3.40
N GLU A 93 3.77 -4.70 -4.59
CA GLU A 93 4.74 -4.47 -5.65
C GLU A 93 4.82 -2.98 -6.05
N SER A 94 3.67 -2.33 -6.17
CA SER A 94 3.58 -0.91 -6.49
C SER A 94 4.17 -0.03 -5.40
N ILE A 95 3.94 -0.37 -4.12
CA ILE A 95 4.52 0.32 -2.97
C ILE A 95 6.05 0.15 -2.98
N GLU A 96 6.57 -1.05 -3.22
CA GLU A 96 8.01 -1.30 -3.29
C GLU A 96 8.69 -0.45 -4.37
N LYS A 97 8.08 -0.34 -5.55
CA LYS A 97 8.56 0.55 -6.62
C LYS A 97 8.52 2.03 -6.20
N LEU A 98 7.46 2.43 -5.49
CA LEU A 98 7.28 3.82 -5.07
C LEU A 98 8.27 4.24 -3.97
N ILE A 99 8.59 3.37 -2.99
CA ILE A 99 9.47 3.70 -1.86
C ILE A 99 10.96 3.68 -2.21
N ALA A 100 11.33 3.05 -3.31
CA ALA A 100 12.72 2.92 -3.72
C ALA A 100 13.41 4.30 -3.81
N GLY A 101 14.51 4.46 -3.05
CA GLY A 101 15.31 5.70 -3.01
C GLY A 101 14.64 6.87 -2.29
N ARG A 102 13.59 6.64 -1.49
CA ARG A 102 12.86 7.70 -0.77
C ARG A 102 12.81 7.45 0.73
N THR A 103 12.71 8.54 1.49
CA THR A 103 12.41 8.44 2.92
C THR A 103 10.94 8.08 3.11
N THR A 104 10.70 6.95 3.74
CA THR A 104 9.33 6.44 3.93
C THR A 104 9.03 6.23 5.40
N LEU A 105 7.93 6.80 5.87
CA LEU A 105 7.33 6.52 7.18
C LEU A 105 6.06 5.72 6.95
N MET A 106 5.94 4.57 7.60
CA MET A 106 4.82 3.65 7.42
C MET A 106 4.24 3.24 8.77
N VAL A 107 2.93 3.43 8.93
CA VAL A 107 2.19 2.83 10.04
C VAL A 107 1.79 1.43 9.58
N ALA A 108 2.39 0.41 10.18
CA ALA A 108 2.23 -0.96 9.76
C ALA A 108 1.40 -1.78 10.74
N HIS A 109 0.45 -2.51 10.20
CA HIS A 109 -0.33 -3.54 10.91
C HIS A 109 0.08 -4.96 10.52
N ARG A 110 0.96 -5.12 9.52
CA ARG A 110 1.44 -6.42 9.02
C ARG A 110 2.95 -6.55 9.17
N LEU A 111 3.39 -7.71 9.65
CA LEU A 111 4.81 -8.00 9.85
C LEU A 111 5.63 -8.03 8.56
N SER A 112 5.04 -8.45 7.45
CA SER A 112 5.71 -8.48 6.14
C SER A 112 6.28 -7.11 5.76
N THR A 113 5.54 -6.06 6.07
CA THR A 113 5.93 -4.66 5.87
C THR A 113 7.09 -4.26 6.79
N LEU A 114 7.08 -4.72 8.05
CA LEU A 114 8.08 -4.35 9.05
C LEU A 114 9.44 -5.03 8.84
N ARG A 115 9.47 -6.24 8.26
CA ARG A 115 10.72 -6.98 8.03
C ARG A 115 11.73 -6.27 7.12
N LYS A 116 11.25 -5.40 6.23
CA LYS A 116 12.10 -4.64 5.29
C LYS A 116 12.43 -3.23 5.79
N ALA A 117 11.97 -2.86 6.98
CA ALA A 117 12.19 -1.53 7.53
C ALA A 117 13.63 -1.37 8.04
N ASN A 118 14.26 -0.23 7.75
CA ASN A 118 15.58 0.10 8.31
C ASN A 118 15.51 0.41 9.80
N LYS A 119 14.37 0.92 10.27
CA LYS A 119 14.13 1.25 11.67
C LYS A 119 12.65 1.09 12.01
N ILE A 120 12.38 0.48 13.14
CA ILE A 120 11.05 0.30 13.70
C ILE A 120 10.93 1.13 14.97
N ILE A 121 9.79 1.77 15.16
CA ILE A 121 9.41 2.50 16.36
C ILE A 121 8.12 1.86 16.88
N VAL A 122 8.18 1.32 18.08
CA VAL A 122 7.00 0.77 18.76
C VAL A 122 6.44 1.83 19.69
N VAL A 123 5.19 2.24 19.42
CA VAL A 123 4.47 3.25 20.17
C VAL A 123 3.34 2.58 20.97
N ASP A 124 3.21 2.93 22.24
CA ASP A 124 2.10 2.52 23.08
C ASP A 124 1.68 3.66 24.00
N ARG A 125 0.39 3.91 24.10
CA ARG A 125 -0.20 4.99 24.93
C ARG A 125 0.53 6.34 24.77
N GLY A 126 0.86 6.70 23.53
CA GLY A 126 1.53 7.96 23.18
C GLY A 126 3.01 8.03 23.54
N LYS A 127 3.64 6.92 23.94
CA LYS A 127 5.08 6.85 24.29
C LYS A 127 5.81 5.87 23.39
N ILE A 128 7.06 6.19 23.03
CA ILE A 128 7.97 5.26 22.37
C ILE A 128 8.45 4.27 23.40
N LEU A 129 8.12 2.99 23.21
CA LEU A 129 8.56 1.89 24.07
C LEU A 129 9.88 1.28 23.59
N GLU A 130 10.00 1.08 22.30
CA GLU A 130 11.15 0.43 21.68
C GLU A 130 11.47 1.12 20.36
N MET A 131 12.75 1.17 20.02
CA MET A 131 13.24 1.64 18.73
C MET A 131 14.51 0.90 18.37
N GLY A 132 14.63 0.49 17.10
CA GLY A 132 15.79 -0.24 16.60
C GLY A 132 15.53 -0.85 15.22
N THR A 133 16.48 -1.63 14.70
CA THR A 133 16.26 -2.48 13.54
C THR A 133 15.35 -3.65 13.88
N PRO A 134 14.75 -4.33 12.88
CA PRO A 134 13.98 -5.55 13.15
C PRO A 134 14.76 -6.59 13.96
N GLU A 135 16.03 -6.81 13.64
CA GLU A 135 16.92 -7.78 14.28
C GLU A 135 17.17 -7.42 15.76
N GLU A 136 17.56 -6.15 16.02
CA GLU A 136 17.80 -5.67 17.38
C GLU A 136 16.55 -5.82 18.27
N LEU A 137 15.36 -5.56 17.71
CA LEU A 137 14.12 -5.65 18.47
C LEU A 137 13.68 -7.10 18.71
N LEU A 138 14.02 -8.02 17.81
CA LEU A 138 13.79 -9.46 18.01
C LEU A 138 14.70 -10.00 19.14
N GLU A 139 15.98 -9.59 19.17
CA GLU A 139 16.93 -9.98 20.22
C GLU A 139 16.52 -9.45 21.60
N LYS A 140 15.97 -8.24 21.68
CA LYS A 140 15.46 -7.64 22.91
C LYS A 140 14.27 -8.38 23.54
N LYS A 141 13.57 -9.23 22.76
CA LYS A 141 12.38 -9.99 23.19
C LYS A 141 11.30 -9.13 23.87
N GLY A 142 11.16 -7.88 23.43
CA GLY A 142 10.22 -6.91 23.96
C GLY A 142 8.82 -7.00 23.34
N LYS A 143 8.14 -5.86 23.20
CA LYS A 143 6.78 -5.80 22.65
C LYS A 143 6.75 -6.14 21.17
N TYR A 144 7.73 -5.67 20.39
CA TYR A 144 7.86 -6.03 18.98
C TYR A 144 7.96 -7.55 18.77
N TYR A 145 8.84 -8.21 19.51
CA TYR A 145 8.99 -9.66 19.46
C TYR A 145 7.67 -10.40 19.72
N LYS A 146 6.92 -9.99 20.75
CA LYS A 146 5.62 -10.60 21.07
C LYS A 146 4.61 -10.42 19.96
N LEU A 147 4.56 -9.24 19.31
CA LEU A 147 3.70 -8.99 18.16
C LEU A 147 4.06 -9.89 16.96
N VAL A 148 5.36 -10.06 16.70
CA VAL A 148 5.86 -10.97 15.67
C VAL A 148 5.41 -12.41 15.93
N GLN A 149 5.54 -12.91 17.15
CA GLN A 149 5.11 -14.26 17.49
C GLN A 149 3.61 -14.47 17.31
N ILE A 150 2.78 -13.54 17.80
CA ILE A 150 1.32 -13.64 17.67
C ILE A 150 0.91 -13.70 16.20
N GLN A 151 1.49 -12.86 15.35
CA GLN A 151 1.12 -12.82 13.94
C GLN A 151 1.59 -14.04 13.17
N THR A 152 2.81 -14.54 13.46
CA THR A 152 3.32 -15.78 12.86
C THR A 152 2.42 -16.97 13.19
N MET A 153 2.01 -17.11 14.44
CA MET A 153 1.05 -18.17 14.86
C MET A 153 -0.30 -18.04 14.13
N SER A 154 -0.80 -16.82 13.98
CA SER A 154 -2.07 -16.57 13.26
C SER A 154 -1.97 -16.95 11.77
N ASP A 155 -0.85 -16.63 11.13
CA ASP A 155 -0.61 -16.94 9.71
C ASP A 155 -0.49 -18.47 9.50
N GLU A 156 0.16 -19.20 10.41
CA GLU A 156 0.28 -20.66 10.38
C GLU A 156 -1.09 -21.33 10.52
N VAL A 157 -1.91 -20.90 11.47
CA VAL A 157 -3.29 -21.42 11.67
C VAL A 157 -4.16 -21.17 10.44
N GLN A 158 -4.04 -19.99 9.81
CA GLN A 158 -4.79 -19.70 8.58
C GLN A 158 -4.33 -20.57 7.40
N LYS A 159 -3.05 -20.86 7.30
CA LYS A 159 -2.49 -21.73 6.27
C LYS A 159 -3.00 -23.16 6.41
N GLN A 160 -2.98 -23.73 7.62
CA GLN A 160 -3.52 -25.06 7.90
C GLN A 160 -5.01 -25.18 7.58
N LYS A 161 -5.83 -24.19 7.97
CA LYS A 161 -7.26 -24.16 7.63
C LYS A 161 -7.55 -24.05 6.13
N LYS A 162 -6.65 -23.45 5.35
CA LYS A 162 -6.77 -23.44 3.89
C LYS A 162 -6.44 -24.81 3.30
N GLU A 163 -5.41 -25.48 3.77
CA GLU A 163 -5.00 -26.81 3.30
C GLU A 163 -6.07 -27.86 3.58
N GLU A 164 -6.69 -27.82 4.78
CA GLU A 164 -7.81 -28.69 5.15
C GLU A 164 -9.11 -28.48 4.34
N ARG A 165 -9.29 -27.31 3.74
CA ARG A 165 -10.46 -27.01 2.90
C ARG A 165 -10.32 -27.50 1.45
N PHE A 166 -9.12 -27.82 1.03
CA PHE A 166 -8.80 -28.28 -0.33
C PHE A 166 -8.40 -29.76 -0.37
N SER A 167 -8.41 -30.45 0.78
CA SER A 167 -8.30 -31.91 0.92
C SER A 167 -9.68 -32.55 1.01
#